data_ab53170d5bedf16b8d765338bd0cfba9
#
_entry.id   ab53170d5bedf16b8d765338bd0cfba9
#
_cell.length_a   1.000
_cell.length_b   1.000
_cell.length_c   1.000
_cell.angle_alpha   90.00
_cell.angle_beta   90.00
_cell.angle_gamma   90.00
#
_symmetry.space_group_name_H-M   'P 1'
#
loop_
_entity.id
_entity.type
_entity.pdbx_description
1 polymer ?
#
loop_
_entity_poly.entity_id
_entity_poly.type
_entity_poly.pdbx_seq_one_letter_code
_entity_poly.pdbx_strand_id
1 'polypeptide(L)'
;MLFAAGAAALSTQLGGRAFAAAQGGGPILDHTTPVDLDGSEYVDLSNRTGVLAPLAAGTIVVTFRTTSHNQAMTLISASDPTAPSSNITLNLSGGALQFSVREKGAVLVNVMTRTRYDDGELHTVAVTVDASGTRLHAGGRTVFETASHPFFGSVSKLTSLSLGRNTDSDHPGGEWFCTGTIERAAVWDRVLSESELVAQCPRPDLADQGRISVILNSDTPATWVVTGDSITHGALHTNGWRSYPEHWTERVRWELGKPKNRDFVIDSGVSGATSAELVAQFAQRVTAFSPQVVSIMIGTNDIATAGLGLDTYRSNLVSLVRSVRALPGSPVPVLQAPNPVDPAKWPGRVELSGYARVMGEVAAQQNAVFIDHYNDWLAGNGGQVPLSLLSDGLHPNERGHHRIVLKMIKALRIFEADSRVCSLHIP
;
A
#
# COMPACT_ATOMS: atom_id res chain seq x y z
N MET A 1 -1.35 -49.94 -20.83
CA MET A 1 -1.91 -49.49 -19.56
C MET A 1 -1.84 -47.97 -19.55
N LEU A 2 -2.99 -47.35 -19.77
CA LEU A 2 -3.15 -45.90 -19.71
C LEU A 2 -3.23 -45.45 -18.26
N PHE A 3 -2.42 -44.51 -17.84
CA PHE A 3 -2.69 -43.70 -16.65
C PHE A 3 -3.16 -42.32 -17.07
N ALA A 4 -4.43 -42.06 -16.80
CA ALA A 4 -5.03 -40.74 -16.92
C ALA A 4 -4.70 -39.95 -15.65
N ALA A 5 -4.00 -38.80 -15.82
CA ALA A 5 -3.80 -37.84 -14.75
C ALA A 5 -5.03 -36.92 -14.70
N GLY A 6 -5.81 -37.05 -13.63
CA GLY A 6 -6.93 -36.14 -13.34
C GLY A 6 -6.44 -34.82 -12.83
N ALA A 7 -6.77 -33.73 -13.56
CA ALA A 7 -6.65 -32.38 -13.07
C ALA A 7 -7.74 -32.09 -12.03
N ALA A 8 -7.37 -31.97 -10.77
CA ALA A 8 -8.25 -31.50 -9.70
C ALA A 8 -8.37 -29.97 -9.80
N ALA A 9 -9.52 -29.50 -10.26
CA ALA A 9 -9.89 -28.07 -10.15
C ALA A 9 -10.13 -27.75 -8.68
N LEU A 10 -9.26 -26.93 -8.07
CA LEU A 10 -9.54 -26.30 -6.79
C LEU A 10 -10.61 -25.23 -7.01
N SER A 11 -11.86 -25.57 -6.72
CA SER A 11 -12.91 -24.60 -6.50
C SER A 11 -12.66 -23.91 -5.17
N THR A 12 -12.11 -22.69 -5.18
CA THR A 12 -12.11 -21.82 -4.01
C THR A 12 -13.55 -21.40 -3.72
N GLN A 13 -14.20 -22.09 -2.80
CA GLN A 13 -15.39 -21.57 -2.15
C GLN A 13 -14.97 -20.32 -1.37
N LEU A 14 -15.36 -19.17 -1.88
CA LEU A 14 -15.42 -17.92 -1.12
C LEU A 14 -16.54 -18.07 -0.09
N GLY A 15 -16.23 -18.72 1.03
CA GLY A 15 -17.07 -18.70 2.22
C GLY A 15 -17.15 -17.26 2.69
N GLY A 16 -18.37 -16.68 2.71
CA GLY A 16 -18.60 -15.36 3.27
C GLY A 16 -18.07 -15.31 4.70
N ARG A 17 -16.94 -14.62 4.90
CA ARG A 17 -16.44 -14.32 6.24
C ARG A 17 -17.38 -13.29 6.84
N ALA A 18 -18.08 -13.66 7.91
CA ALA A 18 -18.83 -12.74 8.72
C ALA A 18 -17.89 -11.64 9.24
N PHE A 19 -18.24 -10.38 9.01
CA PHE A 19 -17.53 -9.26 9.62
C PHE A 19 -17.73 -9.32 11.15
N ALA A 20 -16.64 -9.14 11.91
CA ALA A 20 -16.72 -9.18 13.36
C ALA A 20 -17.57 -8.03 13.88
N ALA A 21 -18.43 -8.30 14.86
CA ALA A 21 -19.16 -7.24 15.58
C ALA A 21 -18.16 -6.41 16.39
N ALA A 22 -18.25 -5.07 16.28
CA ALA A 22 -17.45 -4.17 17.06
C ALA A 22 -17.83 -4.27 18.57
N GLN A 23 -16.83 -4.23 19.46
CA GLN A 23 -17.10 -4.16 20.90
C GLN A 23 -17.74 -2.80 21.21
N GLY A 24 -19.00 -2.78 21.65
CA GLY A 24 -19.67 -1.53 22.03
C GLY A 24 -20.81 -1.06 21.12
N GLY A 25 -21.49 -1.96 20.46
CA GLY A 25 -22.63 -1.68 19.59
C GLY A 25 -22.29 -1.82 18.10
N GLY A 26 -23.24 -2.31 17.33
CA GLY A 26 -23.14 -2.46 15.87
C GLY A 26 -23.20 -1.11 15.13
N PRO A 27 -23.01 -1.12 13.81
CA PRO A 27 -23.16 0.07 12.99
C PRO A 27 -24.61 0.56 12.98
N ILE A 28 -24.81 1.87 12.94
CA ILE A 28 -26.13 2.50 12.78
C ILE A 28 -26.62 2.48 11.33
N LEU A 29 -25.68 2.28 10.39
CA LEU A 29 -25.94 1.97 8.98
C LEU A 29 -25.01 0.82 8.59
N ASP A 30 -25.55 -0.23 7.98
CA ASP A 30 -24.77 -1.36 7.46
C ASP A 30 -25.41 -1.85 6.15
N HIS A 31 -24.73 -1.58 5.04
CA HIS A 31 -25.09 -2.09 3.72
C HIS A 31 -24.11 -3.21 3.39
N THR A 32 -24.58 -4.45 3.41
CA THR A 32 -23.76 -5.66 3.27
C THR A 32 -24.00 -6.41 1.96
N THR A 33 -24.85 -5.89 1.10
CA THR A 33 -25.12 -6.47 -0.23
C THR A 33 -24.09 -5.91 -1.21
N PRO A 34 -23.22 -6.73 -1.80
CA PRO A 34 -22.30 -6.26 -2.83
C PRO A 34 -23.03 -5.64 -4.02
N VAL A 35 -22.48 -4.54 -4.54
CA VAL A 35 -23.02 -3.83 -5.68
C VAL A 35 -21.90 -3.59 -6.68
N ASP A 36 -22.12 -4.07 -7.92
CA ASP A 36 -21.26 -3.74 -9.05
C ASP A 36 -21.78 -2.46 -9.71
N LEU A 37 -20.92 -1.48 -9.88
CA LEU A 37 -21.21 -0.15 -10.39
C LEU A 37 -20.40 0.09 -11.66
N ASP A 38 -21.07 0.55 -12.73
CA ASP A 38 -20.49 0.74 -14.06
C ASP A 38 -20.09 2.19 -14.38
N GLY A 39 -20.27 3.11 -13.42
CA GLY A 39 -20.03 4.54 -13.62
C GLY A 39 -21.29 5.34 -13.94
N SER A 40 -22.46 4.73 -13.90
CA SER A 40 -23.76 5.40 -14.12
C SER A 40 -24.80 5.07 -13.04
N GLU A 41 -24.59 4.00 -12.31
CA GLU A 41 -25.48 3.49 -11.27
C GLU A 41 -25.03 3.88 -9.86
N TYR A 42 -25.95 3.78 -8.91
CA TYR A 42 -25.71 4.09 -7.49
C TYR A 42 -26.74 3.37 -6.60
N VAL A 43 -26.45 3.28 -5.31
CA VAL A 43 -27.40 2.83 -4.30
C VAL A 43 -27.95 4.02 -3.53
N ASP A 44 -29.28 4.17 -3.50
CA ASP A 44 -29.94 5.20 -2.71
C ASP A 44 -30.23 4.70 -1.29
N LEU A 45 -29.65 5.37 -0.30
CA LEU A 45 -29.84 5.13 1.13
C LEU A 45 -30.43 6.36 1.85
N SER A 46 -31.06 7.29 1.13
CA SER A 46 -31.51 8.59 1.64
C SER A 46 -32.51 8.49 2.80
N ASN A 47 -33.20 7.35 2.95
CA ASN A 47 -34.06 7.06 4.08
C ASN A 47 -33.27 6.94 5.43
N ARG A 48 -31.94 6.90 5.38
CA ARG A 48 -31.06 6.79 6.55
C ARG A 48 -30.38 8.12 6.94
N THR A 49 -30.60 9.20 6.20
CA THR A 49 -29.98 10.51 6.49
C THR A 49 -30.29 11.03 7.88
N GLY A 50 -31.53 10.79 8.39
CA GLY A 50 -31.95 11.26 9.70
C GLY A 50 -31.12 10.74 10.88
N VAL A 51 -30.55 9.54 10.80
CA VAL A 51 -29.69 8.99 11.86
C VAL A 51 -28.25 9.44 11.73
N LEU A 52 -27.82 9.90 10.55
CA LEU A 52 -26.45 10.38 10.30
C LEU A 52 -26.31 11.88 10.53
N ALA A 53 -27.31 12.67 10.15
CA ALA A 53 -27.25 14.14 10.19
C ALA A 53 -26.81 14.74 11.54
N PRO A 54 -27.17 14.20 12.73
CA PRO A 54 -26.74 14.77 14.00
C PRO A 54 -25.30 14.40 14.40
N LEU A 55 -24.60 13.54 13.67
CA LEU A 55 -23.32 13.00 14.10
C LEU A 55 -22.20 14.05 13.98
N ALA A 56 -21.64 14.45 15.14
CA ALA A 56 -20.45 15.28 15.22
C ALA A 56 -19.14 14.46 15.26
N ALA A 57 -19.26 13.16 15.54
CA ALA A 57 -18.16 12.20 15.63
C ALA A 57 -18.63 10.82 15.13
N GLY A 58 -17.70 9.96 14.74
CA GLY A 58 -18.05 8.60 14.32
C GLY A 58 -17.03 7.95 13.39
N THR A 59 -17.47 6.87 12.75
CA THR A 59 -16.66 6.08 11.82
C THR A 59 -17.45 5.73 10.57
N ILE A 60 -16.86 5.94 9.41
CA ILE A 60 -17.33 5.41 8.11
C ILE A 60 -16.36 4.31 7.69
N VAL A 61 -16.85 3.14 7.26
CA VAL A 61 -16.04 2.04 6.70
C VAL A 61 -16.63 1.64 5.37
N VAL A 62 -15.79 1.53 4.33
CA VAL A 62 -16.18 1.02 3.01
C VAL A 62 -15.18 -0.03 2.54
N THR A 63 -15.71 -1.18 2.12
CA THR A 63 -14.93 -2.26 1.47
C THR A 63 -15.29 -2.29 0.00
N PHE A 64 -14.29 -2.21 -0.87
CA PHE A 64 -14.48 -2.08 -2.32
C PHE A 64 -13.29 -2.65 -3.11
N ARG A 65 -13.49 -2.78 -4.43
CA ARG A 65 -12.42 -3.02 -5.42
C ARG A 65 -12.69 -2.21 -6.68
N THR A 66 -11.63 -1.70 -7.30
CA THR A 66 -11.70 -0.99 -8.58
C THR A 66 -10.36 -1.02 -9.30
N THR A 67 -10.42 -0.92 -10.64
CA THR A 67 -9.25 -0.62 -11.49
C THR A 67 -9.40 0.73 -12.17
N SER A 68 -10.44 1.49 -11.83
CA SER A 68 -10.71 2.80 -12.42
C SER A 68 -9.80 3.88 -11.85
N HIS A 69 -9.12 4.61 -12.73
CA HIS A 69 -8.25 5.74 -12.41
C HIS A 69 -8.97 7.09 -12.59
N ASN A 70 -10.31 7.13 -12.52
CA ASN A 70 -11.10 8.34 -12.68
C ASN A 70 -10.64 9.45 -11.72
N GLN A 71 -10.74 10.71 -12.15
CA GLN A 71 -10.30 11.86 -11.35
C GLN A 71 -11.04 11.97 -10.02
N ALA A 72 -12.34 11.64 -10.00
CA ALA A 72 -13.15 11.55 -8.79
C ALA A 72 -14.14 10.41 -8.91
N MET A 73 -14.26 9.60 -7.85
CA MET A 73 -15.15 8.45 -7.77
C MET A 73 -15.64 8.30 -6.34
N THR A 74 -16.94 8.47 -6.12
CA THR A 74 -17.55 8.44 -4.79
C THR A 74 -17.76 7.02 -4.31
N LEU A 75 -17.27 6.69 -3.12
CA LEU A 75 -17.60 5.44 -2.43
C LEU A 75 -18.89 5.60 -1.62
N ILE A 76 -18.98 6.65 -0.82
CA ILE A 76 -20.18 7.04 -0.06
C ILE A 76 -20.25 8.56 0.05
N SER A 77 -21.45 9.12 -0.12
CA SER A 77 -21.70 10.54 0.11
C SER A 77 -23.04 10.77 0.81
N ALA A 78 -23.10 11.82 1.64
CA ALA A 78 -24.36 12.41 2.07
C ALA A 78 -24.36 13.91 1.76
N SER A 79 -25.50 14.45 1.28
CA SER A 79 -25.53 15.82 0.74
C SER A 79 -26.89 16.49 0.89
N ASP A 80 -26.90 17.82 0.67
CA ASP A 80 -28.09 18.60 0.34
C ASP A 80 -28.19 18.81 -1.19
N PRO A 81 -29.03 18.08 -1.92
CA PRO A 81 -29.17 18.26 -3.37
C PRO A 81 -29.75 19.60 -3.79
N THR A 82 -30.19 20.42 -2.82
CA THR A 82 -30.79 21.75 -3.09
C THR A 82 -29.82 22.91 -2.86
N ALA A 83 -28.59 22.62 -2.42
CA ALA A 83 -27.55 23.62 -2.16
C ALA A 83 -26.25 23.29 -2.92
N PRO A 84 -25.47 24.30 -3.34
CA PRO A 84 -24.20 24.06 -4.00
C PRO A 84 -23.19 23.49 -3.00
N SER A 85 -22.49 22.42 -3.40
CA SER A 85 -21.39 21.81 -2.63
C SER A 85 -21.64 21.78 -1.12
N SER A 86 -22.77 21.19 -0.69
CA SER A 86 -23.11 20.94 0.71
C SER A 86 -23.15 19.42 0.92
N ASN A 87 -21.99 18.83 1.26
CA ASN A 87 -21.82 17.38 1.27
C ASN A 87 -20.69 16.92 2.21
N ILE A 88 -20.77 15.66 2.57
CA ILE A 88 -19.70 14.85 3.14
C ILE A 88 -19.45 13.68 2.21
N THR A 89 -18.20 13.48 1.76
CA THR A 89 -17.84 12.47 0.78
C THR A 89 -16.59 11.70 1.19
N LEU A 90 -16.61 10.40 0.98
CA LEU A 90 -15.45 9.53 0.96
C LEU A 90 -15.27 9.03 -0.48
N ASN A 91 -14.21 9.47 -1.12
CA ASN A 91 -13.97 9.28 -2.55
C ASN A 91 -12.64 8.57 -2.81
N LEU A 92 -12.47 8.08 -4.04
CA LEU A 92 -11.16 7.96 -4.67
C LEU A 92 -10.98 9.09 -5.69
N SER A 93 -9.84 9.75 -5.64
CA SER A 93 -9.44 10.78 -6.62
C SER A 93 -8.17 10.32 -7.32
N GLY A 94 -8.30 9.88 -8.57
CA GLY A 94 -7.20 9.22 -9.29
C GLY A 94 -6.63 8.02 -8.52
N GLY A 95 -7.46 7.25 -7.83
CA GLY A 95 -7.08 6.13 -6.98
C GLY A 95 -6.65 6.48 -5.55
N ALA A 96 -6.33 7.74 -5.25
CA ALA A 96 -6.01 8.21 -3.91
C ALA A 96 -7.27 8.34 -3.04
N LEU A 97 -7.19 7.97 -1.76
CA LEU A 97 -8.30 8.11 -0.83
C LEU A 97 -8.47 9.59 -0.46
N GLN A 98 -9.69 10.11 -0.63
CA GLN A 98 -10.05 11.48 -0.31
C GLN A 98 -11.25 11.53 0.62
N PHE A 99 -11.17 12.36 1.65
CA PHE A 99 -12.30 12.72 2.50
C PHE A 99 -12.53 14.20 2.46
N SER A 100 -13.78 14.62 2.17
CA SER A 100 -14.15 16.02 2.08
C SER A 100 -15.47 16.29 2.78
N VAL A 101 -15.54 17.41 3.49
CA VAL A 101 -16.78 17.97 4.03
C VAL A 101 -16.87 19.42 3.56
N ARG A 102 -17.99 19.77 2.96
CA ARG A 102 -18.30 21.12 2.46
C ARG A 102 -19.67 21.57 2.97
N GLU A 103 -19.80 22.87 3.19
CA GLU A 103 -21.07 23.50 3.53
C GLU A 103 -21.24 24.78 2.70
N LYS A 104 -22.25 24.80 1.83
CA LYS A 104 -22.58 25.94 0.95
C LYS A 104 -21.36 26.48 0.18
N GLY A 105 -20.58 25.56 -0.40
CA GLY A 105 -19.36 25.85 -1.14
C GLY A 105 -18.10 26.04 -0.28
N ALA A 106 -18.24 26.30 1.03
CA ALA A 106 -17.08 26.42 1.92
C ALA A 106 -16.46 25.04 2.20
N VAL A 107 -15.15 24.91 2.04
CA VAL A 107 -14.40 23.69 2.37
C VAL A 107 -14.11 23.68 3.86
N LEU A 108 -14.73 22.75 4.62
CA LEU A 108 -14.47 22.57 6.04
C LEU A 108 -13.29 21.61 6.28
N VAL A 109 -13.20 20.57 5.47
CA VAL A 109 -12.03 19.69 5.37
C VAL A 109 -11.96 19.12 3.95
N ASN A 110 -10.76 18.99 3.42
CA ASN A 110 -10.48 18.25 2.20
C ASN A 110 -9.08 17.68 2.33
N VAL A 111 -8.99 16.39 2.55
CA VAL A 111 -7.74 15.66 2.75
C VAL A 111 -7.65 14.49 1.78
N MET A 112 -6.44 14.23 1.28
CA MET A 112 -6.21 13.20 0.28
C MET A 112 -4.87 12.51 0.54
N THR A 113 -4.83 11.20 0.36
CA THR A 113 -3.60 10.40 0.46
C THR A 113 -2.77 10.53 -0.83
N ARG A 114 -1.48 10.20 -0.75
CA ARG A 114 -0.63 9.91 -1.93
C ARG A 114 -0.64 8.41 -2.26
N THR A 115 -0.99 7.57 -1.28
CA THR A 115 -1.21 6.14 -1.50
C THR A 115 -2.52 5.89 -2.24
N ARG A 116 -2.53 4.89 -3.12
CA ARG A 116 -3.61 4.61 -4.06
C ARG A 116 -4.22 3.22 -3.82
N TYR A 117 -5.49 3.06 -4.20
CA TYR A 117 -6.31 1.89 -3.90
C TYR A 117 -7.14 1.44 -5.13
N ASP A 118 -6.60 1.66 -6.33
CA ASP A 118 -7.21 1.40 -7.64
C ASP A 118 -6.48 0.28 -8.41
N ASP A 119 -5.92 -0.69 -7.69
CA ASP A 119 -5.12 -1.80 -8.22
C ASP A 119 -5.93 -3.08 -8.52
N GLY A 120 -7.26 -3.03 -8.36
CA GLY A 120 -8.18 -4.17 -8.55
C GLY A 120 -8.26 -5.12 -7.36
N GLU A 121 -7.45 -4.91 -6.33
CA GLU A 121 -7.51 -5.69 -5.10
C GLU A 121 -8.67 -5.25 -4.20
N LEU A 122 -9.00 -6.09 -3.24
CA LEU A 122 -10.02 -5.77 -2.24
C LEU A 122 -9.42 -4.89 -1.14
N HIS A 123 -9.92 -3.65 -1.05
CA HIS A 123 -9.52 -2.70 -0.02
C HIS A 123 -10.65 -2.42 0.95
N THR A 124 -10.32 -2.27 2.23
CA THR A 124 -11.20 -1.67 3.24
C THR A 124 -10.59 -0.36 3.68
N VAL A 125 -11.31 0.72 3.46
CA VAL A 125 -10.93 2.07 3.89
C VAL A 125 -11.90 2.56 4.96
N ALA A 126 -11.41 3.46 5.82
CA ALA A 126 -12.27 4.07 6.82
C ALA A 126 -11.88 5.52 7.09
N VAL A 127 -12.85 6.26 7.63
CA VAL A 127 -12.66 7.59 8.22
C VAL A 127 -13.14 7.52 9.66
N THR A 128 -12.31 7.97 10.60
CA THR A 128 -12.72 8.23 11.97
C THR A 128 -12.63 9.72 12.26
N VAL A 129 -13.65 10.27 12.91
CA VAL A 129 -13.72 11.69 13.29
C VAL A 129 -14.10 11.80 14.75
N ASP A 130 -13.32 12.56 15.50
CA ASP A 130 -13.59 12.95 16.89
C ASP A 130 -13.01 14.34 17.19
N ALA A 131 -13.13 14.81 18.41
CA ALA A 131 -12.58 16.11 18.81
C ALA A 131 -11.06 16.26 18.64
N SER A 132 -10.33 15.15 18.49
CA SER A 132 -8.88 15.17 18.24
C SER A 132 -8.52 15.33 16.75
N GLY A 133 -9.48 15.12 15.84
CA GLY A 133 -9.26 15.27 14.40
C GLY A 133 -9.95 14.21 13.56
N THR A 134 -9.58 14.21 12.29
CA THR A 134 -9.97 13.22 11.27
C THR A 134 -8.77 12.32 10.95
N ARG A 135 -9.01 11.01 10.90
CA ARG A 135 -8.02 10.01 10.44
C ARG A 135 -8.58 9.21 9.29
N LEU A 136 -7.78 9.03 8.25
CA LEU A 136 -8.04 8.08 7.18
C LEU A 136 -7.32 6.77 7.47
N HIS A 137 -8.00 5.66 7.19
CA HIS A 137 -7.49 4.33 7.41
C HIS A 137 -7.59 3.49 6.14
N ALA A 138 -6.65 2.57 5.96
CA ALA A 138 -6.70 1.51 4.95
C ALA A 138 -6.20 0.20 5.57
N GLY A 139 -6.86 -0.92 5.24
CA GLY A 139 -6.56 -2.22 5.85
C GLY A 139 -6.63 -2.23 7.38
N GLY A 140 -7.44 -1.34 7.97
CA GLY A 140 -7.57 -1.15 9.41
C GLY A 140 -6.45 -0.33 10.07
N ARG A 141 -5.51 0.22 9.30
CA ARG A 141 -4.37 1.01 9.79
C ARG A 141 -4.52 2.47 9.41
N THR A 142 -4.11 3.38 10.30
CA THR A 142 -4.05 4.81 9.97
C THR A 142 -3.06 5.04 8.83
N VAL A 143 -3.47 5.83 7.85
CA VAL A 143 -2.64 6.20 6.67
C VAL A 143 -2.49 7.72 6.52
N PHE A 144 -3.37 8.50 7.17
CA PHE A 144 -3.33 9.96 7.18
C PHE A 144 -4.09 10.51 8.41
N GLU A 145 -3.68 11.68 8.91
CA GLU A 145 -4.38 12.38 9.99
C GLU A 145 -4.31 13.91 9.86
N THR A 146 -5.34 14.60 10.37
CA THR A 146 -5.42 16.04 10.48
C THR A 146 -6.20 16.45 11.74
N ALA A 147 -5.91 17.63 12.28
CA ALA A 147 -6.64 18.16 13.44
C ALA A 147 -8.07 18.67 13.11
N SER A 148 -8.38 18.87 11.81
CA SER A 148 -9.74 19.26 11.39
C SER A 148 -10.71 18.10 11.58
N HIS A 149 -11.93 18.36 12.13
CA HIS A 149 -12.85 17.32 12.54
C HIS A 149 -14.34 17.54 12.15
N PRO A 150 -14.66 18.15 10.98
CA PRO A 150 -16.04 18.20 10.54
C PRO A 150 -16.54 16.80 10.14
N PHE A 151 -17.82 16.54 10.47
CA PHE A 151 -18.49 15.28 10.16
C PHE A 151 -19.91 15.54 9.65
N PHE A 152 -20.81 14.57 9.68
CA PHE A 152 -22.17 14.73 9.14
C PHE A 152 -22.92 15.95 9.73
N GLY A 153 -22.81 16.18 11.03
CA GLY A 153 -23.44 17.33 11.72
C GLY A 153 -22.88 18.71 11.32
N SER A 154 -21.81 18.75 10.54
CA SER A 154 -21.25 20.00 10.01
C SER A 154 -21.93 20.45 8.71
N VAL A 155 -22.77 19.61 8.12
CA VAL A 155 -23.60 19.94 6.95
C VAL A 155 -25.02 20.22 7.44
N SER A 156 -25.49 21.45 7.24
CA SER A 156 -26.73 21.96 7.86
C SER A 156 -28.00 21.19 7.45
N LYS A 157 -27.98 20.55 6.28
CA LYS A 157 -29.10 19.76 5.76
C LYS A 157 -28.55 18.57 4.94
N LEU A 158 -28.94 17.38 5.32
CA LEU A 158 -28.62 16.14 4.61
C LEU A 158 -29.92 15.43 4.26
N THR A 159 -30.25 15.35 2.96
CA THR A 159 -31.45 14.69 2.45
C THR A 159 -31.16 13.64 1.40
N SER A 160 -29.91 13.55 0.92
CA SER A 160 -29.43 12.47 0.07
C SER A 160 -28.31 11.70 0.78
N LEU A 161 -28.31 10.38 0.63
CA LEU A 161 -27.23 9.48 1.03
C LEU A 161 -27.11 8.43 -0.06
N SER A 162 -25.92 8.29 -0.64
CA SER A 162 -25.70 7.37 -1.75
C SER A 162 -24.38 6.62 -1.62
N LEU A 163 -24.36 5.38 -2.12
CA LEU A 163 -23.13 4.71 -2.50
C LEU A 163 -22.95 4.87 -4.02
N GLY A 164 -21.74 5.23 -4.44
CA GLY A 164 -21.39 5.28 -5.84
C GLY A 164 -21.65 6.61 -6.55
N ARG A 165 -22.17 7.65 -5.91
CA ARG A 165 -22.26 9.01 -6.47
C ARG A 165 -22.29 10.09 -5.41
N ASN A 166 -22.02 11.34 -5.80
CA ASN A 166 -22.33 12.55 -5.06
C ASN A 166 -23.45 13.34 -5.75
N THR A 167 -24.21 14.14 -5.02
CA THR A 167 -25.22 15.06 -5.57
C THR A 167 -25.10 16.43 -4.90
N ASP A 168 -25.39 17.49 -5.67
CA ASP A 168 -25.59 18.87 -5.19
C ASP A 168 -26.52 19.63 -6.14
N SER A 169 -26.74 20.93 -5.89
CA SER A 169 -27.62 21.74 -6.76
C SER A 169 -27.08 21.92 -8.18
N ASP A 170 -25.77 21.85 -8.36
CA ASP A 170 -25.12 21.99 -9.68
C ASP A 170 -25.15 20.66 -10.44
N HIS A 171 -25.20 19.55 -9.68
CA HIS A 171 -25.25 18.17 -10.20
C HIS A 171 -26.41 17.37 -9.59
N PRO A 172 -27.67 17.75 -9.87
CA PRO A 172 -28.85 17.10 -9.27
C PRO A 172 -29.03 15.63 -9.72
N GLY A 173 -28.52 15.27 -10.90
CA GLY A 173 -28.48 13.90 -11.40
C GLY A 173 -27.37 13.05 -10.79
N GLY A 174 -26.39 13.68 -10.17
CA GLY A 174 -25.20 13.08 -9.59
C GLY A 174 -23.94 13.34 -10.38
N GLU A 175 -22.82 13.27 -9.68
CA GLU A 175 -21.46 13.38 -10.19
C GLU A 175 -20.56 12.33 -9.55
N TRP A 176 -19.33 12.15 -10.07
CA TRP A 176 -18.31 11.26 -9.52
C TRP A 176 -18.80 9.83 -9.31
N PHE A 177 -19.48 9.30 -10.33
CA PHE A 177 -19.99 7.95 -10.28
C PHE A 177 -18.88 6.92 -10.12
N CYS A 178 -19.13 5.92 -9.27
CA CYS A 178 -18.23 4.82 -9.00
C CYS A 178 -18.21 3.81 -10.15
N THR A 179 -17.02 3.33 -10.48
CA THR A 179 -16.82 2.15 -11.36
C THR A 179 -16.05 1.10 -10.56
N GLY A 180 -16.65 -0.06 -10.34
CA GLY A 180 -16.10 -1.14 -9.53
C GLY A 180 -17.14 -1.77 -8.63
N THR A 181 -16.71 -2.55 -7.66
CA THR A 181 -17.60 -3.22 -6.69
C THR A 181 -17.48 -2.57 -5.33
N ILE A 182 -18.61 -2.19 -4.71
CA ILE A 182 -18.68 -1.87 -3.28
C ILE A 182 -19.24 -3.11 -2.58
N GLU A 183 -18.38 -3.77 -1.77
CA GLU A 183 -18.75 -5.00 -1.07
C GLU A 183 -19.53 -4.72 0.22
N ARG A 184 -19.20 -3.58 0.89
CA ARG A 184 -19.86 -3.15 2.12
C ARG A 184 -19.65 -1.67 2.37
N ALA A 185 -20.65 -1.01 2.97
CA ALA A 185 -20.53 0.33 3.54
C ALA A 185 -21.25 0.37 4.90
N ALA A 186 -20.56 0.87 5.92
CA ALA A 186 -21.11 0.92 7.27
C ALA A 186 -20.70 2.22 7.98
N VAL A 187 -21.58 2.70 8.88
CA VAL A 187 -21.34 3.90 9.71
C VAL A 187 -21.64 3.59 11.17
N TRP A 188 -20.76 4.05 12.05
CA TRP A 188 -20.94 4.02 13.51
C TRP A 188 -21.03 5.44 14.06
N ASP A 189 -21.82 5.62 15.09
CA ASP A 189 -21.96 6.87 15.87
C ASP A 189 -20.84 7.06 16.90
N ARG A 190 -19.78 6.26 16.82
CA ARG A 190 -18.58 6.30 17.65
C ARG A 190 -17.32 6.06 16.84
N VAL A 191 -16.19 6.44 17.39
CA VAL A 191 -14.88 6.11 16.83
C VAL A 191 -14.57 4.64 17.13
N LEU A 192 -14.24 3.88 16.09
CA LEU A 192 -13.71 2.53 16.23
C LEU A 192 -12.22 2.60 16.57
N SER A 193 -11.79 1.75 17.51
CA SER A 193 -10.38 1.51 17.78
C SER A 193 -9.67 0.84 16.58
N GLU A 194 -8.35 0.90 16.55
CA GLU A 194 -7.58 0.24 15.49
C GLU A 194 -7.87 -1.26 15.42
N SER A 195 -8.00 -1.94 16.57
CA SER A 195 -8.33 -3.37 16.61
C SER A 195 -9.71 -3.67 16.04
N GLU A 196 -10.69 -2.79 16.29
CA GLU A 196 -12.01 -2.91 15.69
C GLU A 196 -11.99 -2.65 14.18
N LEU A 197 -11.21 -1.65 13.71
CA LEU A 197 -11.03 -1.38 12.29
C LEU A 197 -10.37 -2.57 11.57
N VAL A 198 -9.33 -3.16 12.16
CA VAL A 198 -8.70 -4.39 11.64
C VAL A 198 -9.71 -5.53 11.52
N ALA A 199 -10.60 -5.69 12.52
CA ALA A 199 -11.65 -6.70 12.51
C ALA A 199 -12.71 -6.47 11.42
N GLN A 200 -12.87 -5.24 10.91
CA GLN A 200 -13.74 -4.93 9.76
C GLN A 200 -13.09 -5.27 8.41
N CYS A 201 -11.79 -5.57 8.35
CA CYS A 201 -11.06 -5.79 7.11
C CYS A 201 -10.98 -7.29 6.77
N PRO A 202 -11.51 -7.74 5.62
CA PRO A 202 -11.26 -9.11 5.13
C PRO A 202 -9.78 -9.39 4.88
N ARG A 203 -9.03 -8.35 4.52
CA ARG A 203 -7.57 -8.37 4.30
C ARG A 203 -6.93 -7.21 5.07
N PRO A 204 -6.61 -7.38 6.35
CA PRO A 204 -5.99 -6.32 7.13
C PRO A 204 -4.54 -6.09 6.71
N ASP A 205 -4.10 -4.84 6.76
CA ASP A 205 -2.70 -4.48 6.54
C ASP A 205 -1.85 -4.80 7.77
N LEU A 206 -0.56 -5.05 7.53
CA LEU A 206 0.44 -5.08 8.58
C LEU A 206 0.58 -3.68 9.22
N ALA A 207 0.94 -3.64 10.50
CA ALA A 207 1.17 -2.36 11.18
C ALA A 207 2.24 -1.52 10.48
N ASP A 208 3.34 -2.14 10.03
CA ASP A 208 4.40 -1.46 9.31
C ASP A 208 3.95 -0.93 7.94
N GLN A 209 3.00 -1.59 7.26
CA GLN A 209 2.39 -1.06 6.02
C GLN A 209 1.66 0.26 6.28
N GLY A 210 0.87 0.34 7.35
CA GLY A 210 0.21 1.58 7.75
C GLY A 210 1.22 2.68 8.07
N ARG A 211 2.28 2.38 8.83
CA ARG A 211 3.34 3.34 9.17
C ARG A 211 4.06 3.89 7.94
N ILE A 212 4.37 3.05 6.95
CA ILE A 212 4.93 3.51 5.67
C ILE A 212 3.94 4.42 4.95
N SER A 213 2.65 4.06 4.93
CA SER A 213 1.62 4.90 4.31
C SER A 213 1.53 6.27 4.98
N VAL A 214 1.61 6.35 6.31
CA VAL A 214 1.68 7.63 7.05
C VAL A 214 2.91 8.44 6.60
N ILE A 215 4.09 7.82 6.50
CA ILE A 215 5.32 8.48 6.05
C ILE A 215 5.16 9.02 4.62
N LEU A 216 4.61 8.22 3.70
CA LEU A 216 4.39 8.62 2.30
C LEU A 216 3.36 9.76 2.18
N ASN A 217 2.31 9.74 2.99
CA ASN A 217 1.23 10.72 2.98
C ASN A 217 1.57 11.99 3.77
N SER A 218 2.52 11.94 4.70
CA SER A 218 2.96 13.06 5.53
C SER A 218 3.74 14.11 4.72
N ASP A 219 3.58 15.37 5.12
CA ASP A 219 4.40 16.48 4.66
C ASP A 219 5.73 16.63 5.42
N THR A 220 5.92 15.83 6.47
CA THR A 220 7.19 15.76 7.20
C THR A 220 8.24 15.05 6.34
N PRO A 221 9.44 15.64 6.15
CA PRO A 221 10.52 14.99 5.44
C PRO A 221 10.95 13.68 6.09
N ALA A 222 11.23 12.68 5.27
CA ALA A 222 11.69 11.37 5.72
C ALA A 222 13.04 10.99 5.07
N THR A 223 13.84 10.21 5.79
CA THR A 223 15.06 9.58 5.27
C THR A 223 14.76 8.09 5.05
N TRP A 224 14.98 7.66 3.82
CA TRP A 224 14.90 6.27 3.35
C TRP A 224 16.31 5.74 3.18
N VAL A 225 16.67 4.70 3.90
CA VAL A 225 17.91 3.96 3.65
C VAL A 225 17.58 2.71 2.86
N VAL A 226 18.17 2.60 1.68
CA VAL A 226 18.09 1.41 0.82
C VAL A 226 19.45 0.73 0.91
N THR A 227 19.49 -0.46 1.49
CA THR A 227 20.74 -1.18 1.76
C THR A 227 20.71 -2.61 1.27
N GLY A 228 21.86 -3.16 0.96
CA GLY A 228 21.96 -4.51 0.40
C GLY A 228 23.34 -4.78 -0.18
N ASP A 229 23.38 -5.63 -1.19
CA ASP A 229 24.59 -6.04 -1.90
C ASP A 229 24.80 -5.25 -3.22
N SER A 230 25.44 -5.89 -4.23
CA SER A 230 25.69 -5.30 -5.56
C SER A 230 24.40 -4.96 -6.32
N ILE A 231 23.31 -5.65 -6.07
CA ILE A 231 22.02 -5.38 -6.73
C ILE A 231 21.49 -4.03 -6.25
N THR A 232 21.63 -3.72 -4.95
CA THR A 232 21.26 -2.40 -4.39
C THR A 232 22.24 -1.33 -4.84
N HIS A 233 23.56 -1.58 -4.77
CA HIS A 233 24.59 -0.66 -5.24
C HIS A 233 24.38 -0.25 -6.70
N GLY A 234 23.89 -1.15 -7.57
CA GLY A 234 23.54 -0.88 -8.96
C GLY A 234 24.70 -0.58 -9.89
N ALA A 235 25.95 -0.65 -9.43
CA ALA A 235 27.12 -0.34 -10.22
C ALA A 235 27.36 -1.35 -11.34
N LEU A 236 27.87 -0.88 -12.49
CA LEU A 236 28.34 -1.64 -13.64
C LEU A 236 27.26 -2.35 -14.49
N HIS A 237 26.08 -2.65 -13.94
CA HIS A 237 25.11 -3.54 -14.58
C HIS A 237 23.93 -2.83 -15.23
N THR A 238 23.77 -1.53 -15.03
CA THR A 238 22.64 -0.74 -15.55
C THR A 238 22.88 -0.13 -16.93
N ASN A 239 24.02 -0.39 -17.54
CA ASN A 239 24.41 0.20 -18.84
C ASN A 239 24.30 1.75 -18.86
N GLY A 240 24.56 2.41 -17.72
CA GLY A 240 24.43 3.86 -17.58
C GLY A 240 23.02 4.38 -17.32
N TRP A 241 22.05 3.49 -17.20
CA TRP A 241 20.70 3.82 -16.74
C TRP A 241 20.63 3.82 -15.22
N ARG A 242 19.50 4.31 -14.69
CA ARG A 242 19.26 4.37 -13.24
C ARG A 242 19.11 2.98 -12.61
N SER A 243 19.68 2.83 -11.42
CA SER A 243 19.43 1.71 -10.53
C SER A 243 18.04 1.83 -9.88
N TYR A 244 17.55 0.76 -9.23
CA TYR A 244 16.24 0.82 -8.57
C TYR A 244 16.17 1.82 -7.41
N PRO A 245 17.23 2.07 -6.58
CA PRO A 245 17.22 3.15 -5.59
C PRO A 245 17.11 4.55 -6.23
N GLU A 246 17.73 4.75 -7.40
CA GLU A 246 17.63 6.03 -8.12
C GLU A 246 16.23 6.24 -8.72
N HIS A 247 15.60 5.22 -9.28
CA HIS A 247 14.21 5.26 -9.72
C HIS A 247 13.26 5.51 -8.54
N TRP A 248 13.51 4.86 -7.38
CA TRP A 248 12.77 5.11 -6.15
C TRP A 248 12.89 6.57 -5.70
N THR A 249 14.11 7.12 -5.77
CA THR A 249 14.39 8.54 -5.48
C THR A 249 13.56 9.46 -6.35
N GLU A 250 13.52 9.21 -7.66
CA GLU A 250 12.72 9.99 -8.60
C GLU A 250 11.23 9.94 -8.23
N ARG A 251 10.68 8.73 -8.00
CA ARG A 251 9.28 8.55 -7.65
C ARG A 251 8.91 9.28 -6.37
N VAL A 252 9.67 9.11 -5.29
CA VAL A 252 9.35 9.70 -3.99
C VAL A 252 9.58 11.20 -3.98
N ARG A 253 10.75 11.67 -4.45
CA ARG A 253 11.16 13.06 -4.28
C ARG A 253 10.57 14.01 -5.32
N TRP A 254 10.22 13.52 -6.50
CA TRP A 254 9.76 14.38 -7.59
C TRP A 254 8.30 14.16 -7.94
N GLU A 255 7.84 12.92 -8.03
CA GLU A 255 6.52 12.64 -8.56
C GLU A 255 5.42 12.62 -7.50
N LEU A 256 5.73 12.38 -6.22
CA LEU A 256 4.76 12.49 -5.12
C LEU A 256 4.45 13.94 -4.71
N GLY A 257 5.05 14.90 -5.40
CA GLY A 257 4.79 16.31 -5.20
C GLY A 257 5.44 16.92 -3.96
N LYS A 258 5.32 18.24 -3.82
CA LYS A 258 5.81 18.94 -2.64
C LYS A 258 4.94 18.63 -1.41
N PRO A 259 5.52 18.57 -0.21
CA PRO A 259 6.93 18.80 0.13
C PRO A 259 7.84 17.57 0.12
N LYS A 260 7.41 16.42 -0.46
CA LYS A 260 8.20 15.18 -0.51
C LYS A 260 9.57 15.34 -1.20
N ASN A 261 9.78 16.39 -1.98
CA ASN A 261 11.10 16.72 -2.54
C ASN A 261 12.19 16.97 -1.49
N ARG A 262 11.82 17.10 -0.21
CA ARG A 262 12.75 17.20 0.93
C ARG A 262 13.11 15.86 1.56
N ASP A 263 12.48 14.76 1.15
CA ASP A 263 12.89 13.42 1.58
C ASP A 263 14.30 13.12 1.08
N PHE A 264 15.02 12.29 1.81
CA PHE A 264 16.31 11.76 1.39
C PHE A 264 16.19 10.26 1.12
N VAL A 265 16.81 9.81 0.04
CA VAL A 265 16.99 8.39 -0.25
C VAL A 265 18.49 8.14 -0.29
N ILE A 266 18.97 7.31 0.62
CA ILE A 266 20.38 6.97 0.79
C ILE A 266 20.55 5.53 0.29
N ASP A 267 21.29 5.35 -0.79
CA ASP A 267 21.78 4.05 -1.21
C ASP A 267 23.07 3.74 -0.40
N SER A 268 23.00 2.71 0.42
CA SER A 268 24.14 2.19 1.19
C SER A 268 24.45 0.73 0.83
N GLY A 269 24.08 0.30 -0.39
CA GLY A 269 24.45 -0.99 -0.97
C GLY A 269 25.96 -1.14 -1.10
N VAL A 270 26.48 -2.34 -0.83
CA VAL A 270 27.90 -2.67 -0.96
C VAL A 270 28.04 -3.95 -1.76
N SER A 271 28.69 -3.87 -2.92
CA SER A 271 28.90 -5.03 -3.79
C SER A 271 29.61 -6.17 -3.06
N GLY A 272 29.09 -7.38 -3.21
CA GLY A 272 29.62 -8.58 -2.55
C GLY A 272 29.14 -8.78 -1.11
N ALA A 273 28.43 -7.82 -0.52
CA ALA A 273 28.04 -7.91 0.89
C ALA A 273 27.11 -9.10 1.15
N THR A 274 27.30 -9.70 2.32
CA THR A 274 26.45 -10.75 2.92
C THR A 274 25.59 -10.17 4.04
N SER A 275 24.61 -10.95 4.52
CA SER A 275 23.80 -10.56 5.68
C SER A 275 24.64 -10.39 6.94
N ALA A 276 25.70 -11.19 7.12
CA ALA A 276 26.61 -11.09 8.26
C ALA A 276 27.40 -9.78 8.23
N GLU A 277 27.90 -9.39 7.06
CA GLU A 277 28.61 -8.10 6.91
C GLU A 277 27.66 -6.91 7.10
N LEU A 278 26.40 -7.00 6.63
CA LEU A 278 25.42 -5.95 6.88
C LEU A 278 25.13 -5.79 8.38
N VAL A 279 25.03 -6.91 9.14
CA VAL A 279 24.90 -6.87 10.61
C VAL A 279 26.11 -6.19 11.23
N ALA A 280 27.33 -6.56 10.83
CA ALA A 280 28.56 -6.00 11.37
C ALA A 280 28.73 -4.51 11.04
N GLN A 281 28.30 -4.07 9.88
CA GLN A 281 28.42 -2.70 9.38
C GLN A 281 27.15 -1.86 9.58
N PHE A 282 26.18 -2.33 10.37
CA PHE A 282 24.87 -1.71 10.53
C PHE A 282 24.95 -0.24 10.96
N ALA A 283 25.85 0.08 11.88
CA ALA A 283 26.04 1.45 12.35
C ALA A 283 26.41 2.40 11.20
N GLN A 284 27.36 2.01 10.35
CA GLN A 284 27.85 2.82 9.24
C GLN A 284 26.83 2.90 8.10
N ARG A 285 26.18 1.78 7.79
CA ARG A 285 25.32 1.65 6.60
C ARG A 285 23.87 2.07 6.84
N VAL A 286 23.43 2.12 8.11
CA VAL A 286 22.03 2.41 8.46
C VAL A 286 21.95 3.50 9.53
N THR A 287 22.54 3.27 10.73
CA THR A 287 22.36 4.17 11.89
C THR A 287 22.83 5.59 11.61
N ALA A 288 23.92 5.75 10.88
CA ALA A 288 24.53 7.06 10.55
C ALA A 288 23.57 8.03 9.84
N PHE A 289 22.52 7.52 9.21
CA PHE A 289 21.58 8.33 8.40
C PHE A 289 20.27 8.67 9.12
N SER A 290 20.06 8.18 10.35
CA SER A 290 18.85 8.43 11.14
C SER A 290 17.54 8.19 10.33
N PRO A 291 17.34 7.00 9.75
CA PRO A 291 16.26 6.72 8.82
C PRO A 291 14.88 6.69 9.50
N GLN A 292 13.81 6.90 8.71
CA GLN A 292 12.45 6.56 9.05
C GLN A 292 12.02 5.22 8.41
N VAL A 293 12.66 4.84 7.29
CA VAL A 293 12.44 3.54 6.63
C VAL A 293 13.77 2.95 6.23
N VAL A 294 13.94 1.64 6.46
CA VAL A 294 15.12 0.88 6.04
C VAL A 294 14.69 -0.27 5.16
N SER A 295 15.05 -0.20 3.89
CA SER A 295 14.79 -1.23 2.90
C SER A 295 16.03 -2.09 2.70
N ILE A 296 15.89 -3.42 2.87
CA ILE A 296 16.99 -4.38 2.90
C ILE A 296 16.79 -5.43 1.81
N MET A 297 17.70 -5.48 0.84
CA MET A 297 17.78 -6.54 -0.17
C MET A 297 19.14 -7.24 -0.05
N ILE A 298 19.17 -8.46 0.49
CA ILE A 298 20.39 -9.21 0.78
C ILE A 298 20.12 -10.72 0.66
N GLY A 299 21.17 -11.53 0.49
CA GLY A 299 21.05 -12.99 0.43
C GLY A 299 21.68 -13.62 -0.81
N THR A 300 21.89 -12.84 -1.88
CA THR A 300 22.50 -13.30 -3.13
C THR A 300 23.93 -13.83 -2.92
N ASN A 301 24.68 -13.26 -1.99
CA ASN A 301 26.05 -13.67 -1.65
C ASN A 301 26.12 -14.66 -0.49
N ASP A 302 25.13 -14.66 0.39
CA ASP A 302 25.06 -15.58 1.52
C ASP A 302 25.08 -17.05 1.06
N ILE A 303 24.32 -17.40 0.03
CA ILE A 303 24.28 -18.74 -0.53
C ILE A 303 25.64 -19.25 -1.04
N ALA A 304 26.50 -18.35 -1.49
CA ALA A 304 27.83 -18.68 -2.03
C ALA A 304 28.95 -18.56 -0.97
N THR A 305 28.60 -18.18 0.26
CA THR A 305 29.57 -17.94 1.34
C THR A 305 29.52 -19.05 2.37
N ALA A 306 30.65 -19.71 2.58
CA ALA A 306 30.76 -20.80 3.56
C ALA A 306 30.33 -20.30 4.98
N GLY A 307 29.53 -21.11 5.67
CA GLY A 307 29.01 -20.79 7.01
C GLY A 307 27.78 -19.89 7.04
N LEU A 308 27.30 -19.39 5.92
CA LEU A 308 26.09 -18.58 5.84
C LEU A 308 24.87 -19.34 5.29
N GLY A 309 24.64 -20.57 5.82
CA GLY A 309 23.44 -21.34 5.51
C GLY A 309 22.14 -20.67 5.98
N LEU A 310 21.00 -21.25 5.61
CA LEU A 310 19.67 -20.68 5.84
C LEU A 310 19.38 -20.29 7.29
N ASP A 311 19.90 -21.04 8.28
CA ASP A 311 19.67 -20.73 9.71
C ASP A 311 20.47 -19.49 10.16
N THR A 312 21.72 -19.36 9.72
CA THR A 312 22.54 -18.17 9.99
C THR A 312 21.94 -16.96 9.29
N TYR A 313 21.53 -17.10 8.02
CA TYR A 313 20.86 -16.05 7.28
C TYR A 313 19.57 -15.59 7.99
N ARG A 314 18.73 -16.53 8.44
CA ARG A 314 17.52 -16.24 9.24
C ARG A 314 17.85 -15.42 10.48
N SER A 315 18.86 -15.85 11.24
CA SER A 315 19.29 -15.18 12.47
C SER A 315 19.76 -13.76 12.19
N ASN A 316 20.51 -13.54 11.10
CA ASN A 316 20.99 -12.24 10.67
C ASN A 316 19.82 -11.32 10.27
N LEU A 317 18.84 -11.82 9.51
CA LEU A 317 17.66 -11.04 9.15
C LEU A 317 16.83 -10.61 10.38
N VAL A 318 16.62 -11.52 11.34
CA VAL A 318 15.93 -11.19 12.60
C VAL A 318 16.71 -10.11 13.37
N SER A 319 18.04 -10.22 13.42
CA SER A 319 18.92 -9.22 14.05
C SER A 319 18.79 -7.86 13.36
N LEU A 320 18.83 -7.82 12.03
CA LEU A 320 18.67 -6.59 11.24
C LEU A 320 17.32 -5.91 11.50
N VAL A 321 16.21 -6.65 11.45
CA VAL A 321 14.87 -6.10 11.73
C VAL A 321 14.78 -5.52 13.14
N ARG A 322 15.31 -6.23 14.14
CA ARG A 322 15.37 -5.75 15.53
C ARG A 322 16.23 -4.50 15.68
N SER A 323 17.39 -4.51 15.04
CA SER A 323 18.31 -3.35 15.05
C SER A 323 17.68 -2.10 14.43
N VAL A 324 16.94 -2.26 13.30
CA VAL A 324 16.18 -1.15 12.69
C VAL A 324 15.18 -0.60 13.69
N ARG A 325 14.34 -1.45 14.30
CA ARG A 325 13.30 -1.01 15.24
C ARG A 325 13.84 -0.43 16.54
N ALA A 326 15.07 -0.78 16.93
CA ALA A 326 15.74 -0.25 18.12
C ALA A 326 16.29 1.17 17.91
N LEU A 327 16.38 1.68 16.68
CA LEU A 327 16.84 3.04 16.41
C LEU A 327 15.82 4.08 16.93
N PRO A 328 16.25 5.31 17.24
CA PRO A 328 15.36 6.41 17.61
C PRO A 328 14.24 6.60 16.59
N GLY A 329 13.01 6.79 17.06
CA GLY A 329 11.81 6.88 16.19
C GLY A 329 11.32 5.52 15.67
N SER A 330 12.00 4.42 16.03
CA SER A 330 11.62 3.05 15.63
C SER A 330 11.32 2.93 14.13
N PRO A 331 12.31 3.11 13.24
CA PRO A 331 12.10 3.09 11.79
C PRO A 331 11.41 1.82 11.30
N VAL A 332 10.81 1.90 10.11
CA VAL A 332 10.09 0.78 9.52
C VAL A 332 11.03 -0.08 8.67
N PRO A 333 11.20 -1.38 8.97
CA PRO A 333 11.93 -2.31 8.13
C PRO A 333 11.09 -2.77 6.93
N VAL A 334 11.70 -2.80 5.75
CA VAL A 334 11.15 -3.42 4.53
C VAL A 334 12.15 -4.47 4.07
N LEU A 335 11.72 -5.72 3.99
CA LEU A 335 12.54 -6.82 3.48
C LEU A 335 12.21 -7.07 2.02
N GLN A 336 13.23 -7.13 1.16
CA GLN A 336 13.09 -7.38 -0.27
C GLN A 336 13.84 -8.67 -0.64
N ALA A 337 13.13 -9.70 -1.11
CA ALA A 337 13.79 -10.88 -1.65
C ALA A 337 14.62 -10.49 -2.89
N PRO A 338 15.83 -11.03 -3.07
CA PRO A 338 16.61 -10.78 -4.29
C PRO A 338 15.90 -11.35 -5.52
N ASN A 339 16.29 -10.88 -6.72
CA ASN A 339 15.82 -11.46 -7.98
C ASN A 339 16.37 -12.90 -8.18
N PRO A 340 15.71 -13.75 -9.00
CA PRO A 340 16.26 -15.03 -9.40
C PRO A 340 17.49 -14.86 -10.30
N VAL A 341 18.33 -15.89 -10.36
CA VAL A 341 19.57 -15.91 -11.14
C VAL A 341 19.54 -17.00 -12.21
N ASP A 342 20.33 -16.83 -13.26
CA ASP A 342 20.52 -17.86 -14.30
C ASP A 342 21.26 -19.08 -13.73
N PRO A 343 20.61 -20.25 -13.58
CA PRO A 343 21.23 -21.42 -12.98
C PRO A 343 22.38 -21.99 -13.86
N ALA A 344 22.37 -21.73 -15.16
CA ALA A 344 23.41 -22.18 -16.06
C ALA A 344 24.72 -21.43 -15.86
N LYS A 345 24.62 -20.10 -15.59
CA LYS A 345 25.81 -19.26 -15.35
C LYS A 345 26.24 -19.25 -13.88
N TRP A 346 25.28 -19.43 -12.96
CA TRP A 346 25.51 -19.35 -11.52
C TRP A 346 25.04 -20.61 -10.79
N PRO A 347 25.60 -21.81 -11.10
CA PRO A 347 25.14 -23.08 -10.51
C PRO A 347 25.26 -23.12 -8.98
N GLY A 348 26.19 -22.37 -8.38
CA GLY A 348 26.32 -22.24 -6.93
C GLY A 348 25.22 -21.41 -6.26
N ARG A 349 24.25 -20.87 -7.02
CA ARG A 349 23.15 -20.05 -6.50
C ARG A 349 21.76 -20.57 -6.86
N VAL A 350 21.65 -21.84 -7.29
CA VAL A 350 20.36 -22.45 -7.68
C VAL A 350 19.36 -22.51 -6.55
N GLU A 351 19.82 -22.62 -5.30
CA GLU A 351 18.98 -22.68 -4.10
C GLU A 351 18.61 -21.29 -3.54
N LEU A 352 18.79 -20.20 -4.30
CA LEU A 352 18.46 -18.83 -3.86
C LEU A 352 16.97 -18.69 -3.51
N SER A 353 16.09 -19.52 -4.08
CA SER A 353 14.69 -19.63 -3.68
C SER A 353 14.51 -19.90 -2.19
N GLY A 354 15.39 -20.70 -1.56
CA GLY A 354 15.40 -20.97 -0.14
C GLY A 354 15.68 -19.72 0.70
N TYR A 355 16.59 -18.86 0.24
CA TYR A 355 16.90 -17.59 0.91
C TYR A 355 15.74 -16.58 0.76
N ALA A 356 15.14 -16.48 -0.42
CA ALA A 356 13.95 -15.66 -0.65
C ALA A 356 12.78 -16.11 0.27
N ARG A 357 12.54 -17.42 0.37
CA ARG A 357 11.52 -17.99 1.26
C ARG A 357 11.80 -17.67 2.73
N VAL A 358 13.04 -17.86 3.21
CA VAL A 358 13.43 -17.55 4.59
C VAL A 358 13.22 -16.07 4.89
N MET A 359 13.52 -15.17 3.96
CA MET A 359 13.27 -13.74 4.15
C MET A 359 11.77 -13.45 4.31
N GLY A 360 10.90 -14.06 3.50
CA GLY A 360 9.44 -13.95 3.63
C GLY A 360 8.92 -14.51 4.96
N GLU A 361 9.45 -15.64 5.43
CA GLU A 361 9.12 -16.23 6.74
C GLU A 361 9.52 -15.29 7.90
N VAL A 362 10.72 -14.70 7.83
CA VAL A 362 11.17 -13.71 8.83
C VAL A 362 10.31 -12.47 8.79
N ALA A 363 9.98 -11.96 7.61
CA ALA A 363 9.10 -10.80 7.47
C ALA A 363 7.74 -11.06 8.12
N ALA A 364 7.12 -12.23 7.86
CA ALA A 364 5.85 -12.62 8.46
C ALA A 364 5.96 -12.75 9.99
N GLN A 365 6.99 -13.41 10.51
CA GLN A 365 7.23 -13.58 11.95
C GLN A 365 7.47 -12.26 12.67
N GLN A 366 8.14 -11.33 12.00
CA GLN A 366 8.47 -10.02 12.55
C GLN A 366 7.42 -8.94 12.22
N ASN A 367 6.32 -9.27 11.52
CA ASN A 367 5.33 -8.31 11.01
C ASN A 367 5.97 -7.16 10.22
N ALA A 368 7.02 -7.45 9.43
CA ALA A 368 7.69 -6.50 8.57
C ALA A 368 7.10 -6.56 7.15
N VAL A 369 7.16 -5.45 6.43
CA VAL A 369 6.76 -5.41 5.02
C VAL A 369 7.71 -6.28 4.20
N PHE A 370 7.14 -7.12 3.33
CA PHE A 370 7.88 -8.01 2.45
C PHE A 370 7.57 -7.72 0.98
N ILE A 371 8.62 -7.61 0.17
CA ILE A 371 8.53 -7.43 -1.27
C ILE A 371 9.23 -8.61 -1.94
N ASP A 372 8.44 -9.49 -2.54
CA ASP A 372 8.94 -10.71 -3.17
C ASP A 372 9.27 -10.48 -4.63
N HIS A 373 10.52 -10.11 -4.91
CA HIS A 373 11.01 -9.99 -6.28
C HIS A 373 11.28 -11.35 -6.91
N TYR A 374 11.70 -12.34 -6.11
CA TYR A 374 12.03 -13.66 -6.62
C TYR A 374 10.83 -14.30 -7.34
N ASN A 375 9.72 -14.43 -6.63
CA ASN A 375 8.52 -15.04 -7.19
C ASN A 375 7.80 -14.12 -8.19
N ASP A 376 7.87 -12.79 -8.02
CA ASP A 376 7.31 -11.84 -8.98
C ASP A 376 7.96 -11.97 -10.37
N TRP A 377 9.28 -12.14 -10.43
CA TRP A 377 9.98 -12.30 -11.71
C TRP A 377 9.64 -13.62 -12.40
N LEU A 378 9.59 -14.72 -11.62
CA LEU A 378 9.20 -16.03 -12.14
C LEU A 378 7.75 -16.04 -12.63
N ALA A 379 6.81 -15.52 -11.83
CA ALA A 379 5.40 -15.44 -12.21
C ALA A 379 5.17 -14.61 -13.48
N GLY A 380 5.90 -13.52 -13.63
CA GLY A 380 5.85 -12.68 -14.83
C GLY A 380 6.49 -13.30 -16.09
N ASN A 381 7.15 -14.46 -15.98
CA ASN A 381 7.85 -15.13 -17.07
C ASN A 381 7.54 -16.66 -17.11
N GLY A 382 6.31 -17.05 -16.81
CA GLY A 382 5.87 -18.44 -16.91
C GLY A 382 6.63 -19.43 -16.00
N GLY A 383 7.14 -18.98 -14.87
CA GLY A 383 7.89 -19.78 -13.89
C GLY A 383 9.39 -19.91 -14.23
N GLN A 384 9.87 -19.25 -15.28
CA GLN A 384 11.26 -19.27 -15.70
C GLN A 384 11.99 -17.99 -15.30
N VAL A 385 13.33 -18.06 -15.14
CA VAL A 385 14.15 -16.87 -14.91
C VAL A 385 14.13 -15.99 -16.17
N PRO A 386 13.74 -14.70 -16.07
CA PRO A 386 13.69 -13.80 -17.22
C PRO A 386 15.09 -13.27 -17.54
N LEU A 387 15.87 -14.01 -18.36
CA LEU A 387 17.25 -13.68 -18.71
C LEU A 387 17.40 -12.30 -19.35
N SER A 388 16.35 -11.79 -20.02
CA SER A 388 16.32 -10.44 -20.60
C SER A 388 16.37 -9.31 -19.56
N LEU A 389 16.16 -9.61 -18.29
CA LEU A 389 16.23 -8.66 -17.17
C LEU A 389 17.59 -8.70 -16.45
N LEU A 390 18.51 -9.57 -16.89
CA LEU A 390 19.82 -9.78 -16.28
C LEU A 390 20.95 -9.36 -17.23
N SER A 391 22.00 -8.75 -16.70
CA SER A 391 23.18 -8.38 -17.49
C SER A 391 24.16 -9.54 -17.64
N ASP A 392 24.50 -10.23 -16.56
CA ASP A 392 25.48 -11.31 -16.51
C ASP A 392 24.89 -12.66 -16.04
N GLY A 393 23.57 -12.70 -15.91
CA GLY A 393 22.82 -13.85 -15.37
C GLY A 393 22.59 -13.80 -13.87
N LEU A 394 23.17 -12.83 -13.14
CA LEU A 394 22.93 -12.59 -11.71
C LEU A 394 22.39 -11.19 -11.47
N HIS A 395 23.09 -10.18 -11.97
CA HIS A 395 22.77 -8.81 -11.70
C HIS A 395 21.67 -8.31 -12.64
N PRO A 396 20.65 -7.62 -12.13
CA PRO A 396 19.67 -6.94 -12.96
C PRO A 396 20.36 -5.95 -13.92
N ASN A 397 19.91 -5.94 -15.18
CA ASN A 397 20.21 -4.85 -16.09
C ASN A 397 19.24 -3.67 -15.84
N GLU A 398 19.28 -2.64 -16.70
CA GLU A 398 18.41 -1.46 -16.58
C GLU A 398 16.92 -1.81 -16.51
N ARG A 399 16.46 -2.81 -17.30
CA ARG A 399 15.07 -3.29 -17.28
C ARG A 399 14.76 -4.06 -15.98
N GLY A 400 15.73 -4.84 -15.50
CA GLY A 400 15.63 -5.55 -14.22
C GLY A 400 15.52 -4.59 -13.04
N HIS A 401 16.34 -3.55 -13.00
CA HIS A 401 16.24 -2.50 -11.97
C HIS A 401 14.90 -1.77 -12.04
N HIS A 402 14.40 -1.47 -13.23
CA HIS A 402 13.07 -0.89 -13.38
C HIS A 402 11.95 -1.83 -12.90
N ARG A 403 12.05 -3.14 -13.17
CA ARG A 403 11.10 -4.14 -12.66
C ARG A 403 11.09 -4.20 -11.13
N ILE A 404 12.26 -4.12 -10.47
CA ILE A 404 12.39 -4.08 -9.02
C ILE A 404 11.65 -2.87 -8.45
N VAL A 405 11.92 -1.67 -8.96
CA VAL A 405 11.27 -0.46 -8.45
C VAL A 405 9.76 -0.46 -8.70
N LEU A 406 9.28 -0.96 -9.82
CA LEU A 406 7.84 -1.07 -10.08
C LEU A 406 7.15 -1.97 -9.05
N LYS A 407 7.79 -3.08 -8.66
CA LYS A 407 7.27 -3.96 -7.60
C LYS A 407 7.22 -3.25 -6.26
N MET A 408 8.27 -2.49 -5.89
CA MET A 408 8.28 -1.65 -4.67
C MET A 408 7.14 -0.62 -4.69
N ILE A 409 7.00 0.12 -5.79
CA ILE A 409 6.00 1.16 -5.98
C ILE A 409 4.58 0.59 -5.81
N LYS A 410 4.31 -0.58 -6.39
CA LYS A 410 3.02 -1.28 -6.24
C LYS A 410 2.80 -1.77 -4.81
N ALA A 411 3.80 -2.41 -4.21
CA ALA A 411 3.72 -2.93 -2.85
C ALA A 411 3.47 -1.81 -1.81
N LEU A 412 4.01 -0.62 -2.06
CA LEU A 412 3.84 0.55 -1.20
C LEU A 412 2.70 1.49 -1.65
N ARG A 413 1.89 1.04 -2.62
CA ARG A 413 0.65 1.71 -3.07
C ARG A 413 0.85 3.13 -3.60
N ILE A 414 1.94 3.39 -4.29
CA ILE A 414 2.18 4.68 -4.97
C ILE A 414 2.34 4.52 -6.48
N PHE A 415 1.75 3.46 -7.05
CA PHE A 415 1.75 3.26 -8.51
C PHE A 415 0.78 4.24 -9.17
N GLU A 416 1.24 4.86 -10.25
CA GLU A 416 0.49 5.82 -11.07
C GLU A 416 0.88 5.62 -12.53
N ALA A 417 -0.10 5.29 -13.37
CA ALA A 417 0.16 4.83 -14.73
C ALA A 417 0.85 5.88 -15.62
N ASP A 418 0.61 7.15 -15.39
CA ASP A 418 1.19 8.29 -16.10
C ASP A 418 2.45 8.87 -15.42
N SER A 419 2.87 8.32 -14.27
CA SER A 419 4.16 8.63 -13.65
C SER A 419 5.31 8.30 -14.61
N ARG A 420 6.30 9.17 -14.71
CA ARG A 420 7.49 8.95 -15.57
C ARG A 420 8.25 7.67 -15.20
N VAL A 421 8.35 7.40 -13.89
CA VAL A 421 8.99 6.17 -13.41
C VAL A 421 8.13 4.95 -13.74
N CYS A 422 6.80 5.03 -13.51
CA CYS A 422 5.92 3.87 -13.71
C CYS A 422 5.70 3.54 -15.18
N SER A 423 5.68 4.54 -16.07
CA SER A 423 5.48 4.41 -17.52
C SER A 423 6.77 4.36 -18.32
N LEU A 424 7.94 4.34 -17.65
CA LEU A 424 9.24 4.37 -18.33
C LEU A 424 9.37 3.19 -19.28
N HIS A 425 9.65 3.50 -20.56
CA HIS A 425 10.02 2.52 -21.55
C HIS A 425 11.55 2.50 -21.70
N ILE A 426 12.15 1.36 -21.44
CA ILE A 426 13.57 1.10 -21.62
C ILE A 426 13.71 0.23 -22.89
N PRO A 427 14.41 0.72 -23.94
CA PRO A 427 14.51 0.07 -25.23
C PRO A 427 15.06 -1.35 -25.20
#